data_b135655c2c6c85589dd4c0035b329101
#
_entry.id   b135655c2c6c85589dd4c0035b329101
#
_cell.length_a   1.000
_cell.length_b   1.000
_cell.length_c   1.000
_cell.angle_alpha   90.00
_cell.angle_beta   90.00
_cell.angle_gamma   90.00
#
_symmetry.space_group_name_H-M   'P 1'
#
loop_
_entity.id
_entity.type
_entity.pdbx_description
1 polymer ?
#
loop_
_entity_poly.entity_id
_entity_poly.type
_entity_poly.pdbx_seq_one_letter_code
_entity_poly.pdbx_strand_id
1 'polypeptide(L)'
;QESRGLGDVYKRQVLRPGALVILESTVPPGTTAKVESLVYELRPDLSSAQSILFAHCPERVLPGAIVHEFESNPRVVGGLTPLATRRAAEYYRCVTSGRVFETSAEAAELAKLAENAYRDVNIAFANELSSISNSFGVDAREVIKLANEHPRVNILRPGIGVGGHCIAVDPWFIVSADPENAKLIEMARMVNDYQPTRIVRRAVEHLNEIHPRKVYLFGLSFKPNVGDVRESPAVSVAAALVSEFPEIEFVLVDPHVSQIVEELSAASNCSFTSTIPRISDQDCVVCLVAHDAFRHELISVKSSPNFMDFAGIFG
;
A
#
# COMPACT_ATOMS: atom_id res chain seq x y z
N GLN A 1 6.37 21.59 -0.09
CA GLN A 1 7.80 21.38 -0.49
C GLN A 1 8.79 22.19 0.36
N GLU A 2 8.45 23.38 0.86
CA GLU A 2 9.37 24.24 1.63
C GLU A 2 9.66 23.77 3.06
N SER A 3 8.76 23.06 3.72
CA SER A 3 8.96 22.60 5.10
C SER A 3 9.97 21.45 5.23
N ARG A 4 10.19 20.65 4.19
CA ARG A 4 11.19 19.57 4.20
C ARG A 4 12.62 20.08 4.14
N GLY A 5 12.88 21.17 3.40
CA GLY A 5 14.21 21.78 3.30
C GLY A 5 14.74 22.41 4.59
N LEU A 6 13.88 22.94 5.45
CA LEU A 6 14.29 23.54 6.74
C LEU A 6 14.84 22.52 7.74
N GLY A 7 14.23 21.31 7.82
CA GLY A 7 14.73 20.25 8.72
C GLY A 7 16.15 19.79 8.38
N ASP A 8 16.48 19.69 7.11
CA ASP A 8 17.81 19.26 6.65
C ASP A 8 18.87 20.36 6.81
N VAL A 9 18.47 21.63 6.69
CA VAL A 9 19.34 22.80 6.96
C VAL A 9 19.76 22.85 8.42
N TYR A 10 18.84 22.59 9.36
CA TYR A 10 19.18 22.55 10.80
C TYR A 10 20.08 21.37 11.17
N LYS A 11 19.80 20.18 10.65
CA LYS A 11 20.59 18.98 10.94
C LYS A 11 22.05 19.14 10.52
N ARG A 12 22.33 19.71 9.33
CA ARG A 12 23.70 19.93 8.86
C ARG A 12 24.54 20.85 9.74
N GLN A 13 23.90 21.82 10.44
CA GLN A 13 24.61 22.78 11.30
C GLN A 13 25.14 22.14 12.59
N VAL A 14 24.54 21.05 13.06
CA VAL A 14 24.93 20.34 14.29
C VAL A 14 25.89 19.19 14.06
N LEU A 15 26.17 18.82 12.78
CA LEU A 15 27.11 17.75 12.47
C LEU A 15 28.52 18.11 12.93
N ARG A 16 29.18 17.14 13.57
CA ARG A 16 30.57 17.23 14.05
C ARG A 16 31.36 16.03 13.53
N PRO A 17 32.70 16.12 13.48
CA PRO A 17 33.54 14.95 13.20
C PRO A 17 33.17 13.78 14.11
N GLY A 18 33.04 12.58 13.53
CA GLY A 18 32.62 11.36 14.23
C GLY A 18 31.11 11.17 14.36
N ALA A 19 30.28 12.09 13.86
CA ALA A 19 28.84 11.93 13.86
C ALA A 19 28.41 10.72 13.00
N LEU A 20 27.35 10.04 13.46
CA LEU A 20 26.65 8.99 12.70
C LEU A 20 25.32 9.56 12.21
N VAL A 21 25.12 9.53 10.89
CA VAL A 21 23.88 9.91 10.20
C VAL A 21 23.21 8.64 9.71
N ILE A 22 21.98 8.39 10.15
CA ILE A 22 21.20 7.23 9.73
C ILE A 22 19.96 7.72 8.99
N LEU A 23 19.77 7.24 7.76
CA LEU A 23 18.55 7.42 7.00
C LEU A 23 17.60 6.25 7.32
N GLU A 24 16.38 6.56 7.77
CA GLU A 24 15.37 5.55 8.10
C GLU A 24 14.19 5.54 7.10
N SER A 25 13.95 6.67 6.43
CA SER A 25 12.91 6.75 5.41
C SER A 25 13.20 5.84 4.23
N THR A 26 12.16 5.24 3.64
CA THR A 26 12.26 4.50 2.38
C THR A 26 12.72 5.45 1.26
N VAL A 27 13.76 5.06 0.56
CA VAL A 27 14.43 5.89 -0.44
C VAL A 27 14.88 5.04 -1.64
N PRO A 28 15.07 5.65 -2.83
CA PRO A 28 15.70 4.98 -3.97
C PRO A 28 17.12 4.49 -3.65
N PRO A 29 17.60 3.38 -4.27
CA PRO A 29 18.95 2.90 -4.10
C PRO A 29 20.00 3.98 -4.43
N GLY A 30 21.05 4.06 -3.61
CA GLY A 30 22.11 5.06 -3.74
C GLY A 30 21.79 6.42 -3.10
N THR A 31 20.67 6.57 -2.43
CA THR A 31 20.29 7.85 -1.78
C THR A 31 21.20 8.18 -0.62
N THR A 32 21.64 7.20 0.17
CA THR A 32 22.57 7.43 1.28
C THR A 32 23.89 8.04 0.81
N ALA A 33 24.43 7.56 -0.32
CA ALA A 33 25.64 8.13 -0.93
C ALA A 33 25.41 9.56 -1.47
N LYS A 34 24.23 9.82 -2.04
CA LYS A 34 23.87 11.20 -2.49
C LYS A 34 23.77 12.15 -1.30
N VAL A 35 23.22 11.70 -0.15
CA VAL A 35 23.17 12.51 1.07
C VAL A 35 24.57 12.78 1.60
N GLU A 36 25.47 11.81 1.61
CA GLU A 36 26.88 12.02 1.97
C GLU A 36 27.52 13.11 1.10
N SER A 37 27.40 12.98 -0.22
CA SER A 37 27.95 13.93 -1.20
C SER A 37 27.42 15.34 -0.96
N LEU A 38 26.09 15.48 -0.74
CA LEU A 38 25.44 16.76 -0.47
C LEU A 38 25.92 17.36 0.87
N VAL A 39 26.08 16.54 1.91
CA VAL A 39 26.59 17.02 3.21
C VAL A 39 28.01 17.56 3.05
N TYR A 40 28.89 16.86 2.34
CA TYR A 40 30.28 17.33 2.16
C TYR A 40 30.37 18.53 1.21
N GLU A 41 29.49 18.68 0.25
CA GLU A 41 29.39 19.90 -0.57
C GLU A 41 29.01 21.12 0.29
N LEU A 42 28.05 20.94 1.20
CA LEU A 42 27.54 22.01 2.07
C LEU A 42 28.41 22.26 3.31
N ARG A 43 29.25 21.30 3.69
CA ARG A 43 30.16 21.32 4.85
C ARG A 43 31.55 20.80 4.45
N PRO A 44 32.29 21.56 3.62
CA PRO A 44 33.66 21.15 3.20
C PRO A 44 34.63 20.96 4.36
N ASP A 45 34.37 21.63 5.50
CA ASP A 45 35.11 21.48 6.74
C ASP A 45 35.05 20.05 7.33
N LEU A 46 34.01 19.28 6.98
CA LEU A 46 33.80 17.89 7.43
C LEU A 46 34.24 16.84 6.39
N SER A 47 34.71 17.26 5.22
CA SER A 47 35.07 16.35 4.11
C SER A 47 36.40 15.60 4.32
N SER A 48 37.15 15.92 5.37
CA SER A 48 38.37 15.17 5.70
C SER A 48 38.04 13.72 6.06
N ALA A 49 38.83 12.81 5.57
CA ALA A 49 38.66 11.35 5.55
C ALA A 49 37.75 10.78 6.66
N GLN A 50 36.53 10.37 6.24
CA GLN A 50 35.52 9.65 7.07
C GLN A 50 35.12 10.37 8.37
N SER A 51 35.12 11.71 8.36
CA SER A 51 34.74 12.48 9.53
C SER A 51 33.28 12.29 9.95
N ILE A 52 32.39 11.88 9.03
CA ILE A 52 30.99 11.54 9.28
C ILE A 52 30.71 10.14 8.74
N LEU A 53 29.94 9.37 9.49
CA LEU A 53 29.52 8.03 9.14
C LEU A 53 28.08 8.07 8.63
N PHE A 54 27.82 7.51 7.46
CA PHE A 54 26.48 7.46 6.87
C PHE A 54 26.01 6.02 6.77
N ALA A 55 24.77 5.78 7.19
CA ALA A 55 24.12 4.48 7.12
C ALA A 55 22.63 4.61 6.76
N HIS A 56 22.09 3.52 6.28
CA HIS A 56 20.67 3.33 6.06
C HIS A 56 20.15 2.20 6.96
N CYS A 57 19.01 2.42 7.60
CA CYS A 57 18.25 1.40 8.30
C CYS A 57 16.76 1.64 8.07
N PRO A 58 16.15 1.00 7.06
CA PRO A 58 14.77 1.28 6.71
C PRO A 58 13.80 0.94 7.82
N GLU A 59 12.77 1.78 7.99
CA GLU A 59 11.68 1.50 8.91
C GLU A 59 10.75 0.41 8.34
N ARG A 60 10.36 -0.55 9.20
CA ARG A 60 9.61 -1.75 8.84
C ARG A 60 8.44 -2.03 9.79
N VAL A 61 8.03 -1.03 10.58
CA VAL A 61 6.92 -1.18 11.53
C VAL A 61 5.56 -0.93 10.88
N LEU A 62 4.53 -1.60 11.39
CA LEU A 62 3.15 -1.37 11.00
C LEU A 62 2.51 -0.30 11.89
N PRO A 63 1.72 0.62 11.31
CA PRO A 63 0.89 1.53 12.08
C PRO A 63 -0.03 0.77 13.04
N GLY A 64 -0.05 1.19 14.31
CA GLY A 64 -0.84 0.53 15.38
C GLY A 64 -0.05 -0.42 16.27
N ALA A 65 1.13 -0.93 15.83
CA ALA A 65 2.00 -1.80 16.63
C ALA A 65 3.43 -1.25 16.77
N ILE A 66 3.63 0.04 16.56
CA ILE A 66 4.93 0.70 16.36
C ILE A 66 5.94 0.36 17.47
N VAL A 67 5.57 0.51 18.74
CA VAL A 67 6.50 0.29 19.86
C VAL A 67 6.97 -1.17 19.92
N HIS A 68 6.02 -2.10 19.86
CA HIS A 68 6.33 -3.52 19.93
C HIS A 68 7.18 -3.98 18.73
N GLU A 69 6.80 -3.57 17.52
CA GLU A 69 7.54 -3.94 16.31
C GLU A 69 8.91 -3.25 16.20
N PHE A 70 9.03 -2.03 16.72
CA PHE A 70 10.31 -1.35 16.80
C PHE A 70 11.31 -2.11 17.69
N GLU A 71 10.82 -2.67 18.80
CA GLU A 71 11.65 -3.44 19.74
C GLU A 71 11.93 -4.87 19.28
N SER A 72 11.02 -5.51 18.53
CA SER A 72 11.09 -6.95 18.22
C SER A 72 11.48 -7.30 16.79
N ASN A 73 11.19 -6.41 15.81
CA ASN A 73 11.44 -6.73 14.41
C ASN A 73 12.94 -6.75 14.07
N PRO A 74 13.37 -7.70 13.21
CA PRO A 74 14.72 -7.68 12.68
C PRO A 74 15.02 -6.38 11.94
N ARG A 75 16.24 -5.84 12.12
CA ARG A 75 16.73 -4.65 11.43
C ARG A 75 17.75 -4.99 10.35
N VAL A 76 17.67 -4.30 9.20
CA VAL A 76 18.69 -4.36 8.16
C VAL A 76 19.45 -3.03 8.20
N VAL A 77 20.74 -3.08 8.52
CA VAL A 77 21.58 -1.90 8.72
C VAL A 77 22.71 -1.92 7.73
N GLY A 78 22.78 -0.93 6.87
CA GLY A 78 23.82 -0.80 5.84
C GLY A 78 24.51 0.55 5.90
N GLY A 79 25.86 0.58 5.97
CA GLY A 79 26.64 1.80 5.91
C GLY A 79 27.37 1.97 4.59
N LEU A 80 27.76 3.21 4.26
CA LEU A 80 28.62 3.50 3.11
C LEU A 80 30.06 2.98 3.34
N THR A 81 30.43 2.75 4.61
CA THR A 81 31.69 2.13 4.99
C THR A 81 31.47 1.03 6.02
N PRO A 82 32.40 0.05 6.13
CA PRO A 82 32.29 -0.98 7.18
C PRO A 82 32.23 -0.41 8.59
N LEU A 83 32.88 0.74 8.85
CA LEU A 83 32.81 1.42 10.13
C LEU A 83 31.42 2.00 10.37
N ALA A 84 30.82 2.64 9.38
CA ALA A 84 29.46 3.18 9.46
C ALA A 84 28.44 2.06 9.75
N THR A 85 28.57 0.91 9.05
CA THR A 85 27.72 -0.27 9.29
C THR A 85 27.81 -0.73 10.74
N ARG A 86 29.02 -0.97 11.24
CA ARG A 86 29.23 -1.42 12.62
C ARG A 86 28.66 -0.45 13.67
N ARG A 87 28.94 0.86 13.50
CA ARG A 87 28.47 1.87 14.45
C ARG A 87 26.94 2.00 14.46
N ALA A 88 26.31 1.93 13.27
CA ALA A 88 24.86 1.94 13.19
C ALA A 88 24.26 0.64 13.75
N ALA A 89 24.87 -0.52 13.49
CA ALA A 89 24.41 -1.78 14.07
C ALA A 89 24.55 -1.83 15.59
N GLU A 90 25.64 -1.29 16.15
CA GLU A 90 25.82 -1.12 17.61
C GLU A 90 24.69 -0.29 18.21
N TYR A 91 24.34 0.84 17.59
CA TYR A 91 23.23 1.68 18.02
C TYR A 91 21.91 0.91 18.07
N TYR A 92 21.54 0.22 16.98
CA TYR A 92 20.27 -0.53 16.95
C TYR A 92 20.26 -1.71 17.92
N ARG A 93 21.38 -2.39 18.18
CA ARG A 93 21.46 -3.44 19.23
C ARG A 93 21.19 -2.94 20.64
N CYS A 94 21.34 -1.64 20.89
CA CYS A 94 20.98 -1.05 22.18
C CYS A 94 19.48 -0.78 22.32
N VAL A 95 18.73 -0.68 21.20
CA VAL A 95 17.32 -0.24 21.20
C VAL A 95 16.34 -1.30 20.68
N THR A 96 16.83 -2.42 20.13
CA THR A 96 15.98 -3.54 19.68
C THR A 96 16.48 -4.88 20.23
N SER A 97 15.54 -5.76 20.58
CA SER A 97 15.80 -7.18 20.84
C SER A 97 15.83 -8.02 19.57
N GLY A 98 15.37 -7.46 18.46
CA GLY A 98 15.36 -8.10 17.15
C GLY A 98 16.77 -8.31 16.58
N ARG A 99 16.90 -9.27 15.67
CA ARG A 99 18.19 -9.53 15.00
C ARG A 99 18.59 -8.35 14.12
N VAL A 100 19.86 -7.91 14.21
CA VAL A 100 20.43 -6.86 13.35
C VAL A 100 21.31 -7.51 12.30
N PHE A 101 20.92 -7.34 11.03
CA PHE A 101 21.67 -7.77 9.85
C PHE A 101 22.52 -6.62 9.33
N GLU A 102 23.81 -6.85 9.19
CA GLU A 102 24.77 -5.87 8.67
C GLU A 102 25.00 -6.09 7.17
N THR A 103 24.98 -5.00 6.38
CA THR A 103 25.15 -5.03 4.93
C THR A 103 25.71 -3.69 4.39
N SER A 104 25.70 -3.44 3.07
CA SER A 104 25.95 -2.11 2.49
C SER A 104 24.71 -1.23 2.53
N ALA A 105 24.88 0.08 2.40
CA ALA A 105 23.78 1.03 2.35
C ALA A 105 22.81 0.72 1.20
N GLU A 106 23.33 0.47 0.02
CA GLU A 106 22.55 0.15 -1.19
C GLU A 106 21.76 -1.15 -1.02
N ALA A 107 22.36 -2.16 -0.38
CA ALA A 107 21.65 -3.42 -0.13
C ALA A 107 20.52 -3.25 0.89
N ALA A 108 20.69 -2.39 1.91
CA ALA A 108 19.65 -2.08 2.88
C ALA A 108 18.49 -1.27 2.24
N GLU A 109 18.81 -0.28 1.40
CA GLU A 109 17.84 0.50 0.62
C GLU A 109 17.03 -0.41 -0.30
N LEU A 110 17.72 -1.26 -1.09
CA LEU A 110 17.07 -2.15 -2.06
C LEU A 110 16.24 -3.25 -1.37
N ALA A 111 16.69 -3.78 -0.23
CA ALA A 111 15.97 -4.82 0.51
C ALA A 111 14.58 -4.35 0.92
N LYS A 112 14.46 -3.11 1.41
CA LYS A 112 13.17 -2.51 1.77
C LYS A 112 12.23 -2.37 0.58
N LEU A 113 12.74 -1.89 -0.53
CA LEU A 113 11.96 -1.72 -1.76
C LEU A 113 11.53 -3.07 -2.33
N ALA A 114 12.43 -4.09 -2.27
CA ALA A 114 12.14 -5.44 -2.74
C ALA A 114 10.98 -6.10 -1.98
N GLU A 115 10.85 -5.88 -0.67
CA GLU A 115 9.73 -6.38 0.14
C GLU A 115 8.38 -5.89 -0.41
N ASN A 116 8.28 -4.61 -0.70
CA ASN A 116 7.05 -4.00 -1.19
C ASN A 116 6.81 -4.32 -2.68
N ALA A 117 7.86 -4.31 -3.51
CA ALA A 117 7.75 -4.71 -4.91
C ALA A 117 7.36 -6.19 -5.07
N TYR A 118 7.91 -7.09 -4.26
CA TYR A 118 7.50 -8.50 -4.22
C TYR A 118 6.01 -8.63 -3.93
N ARG A 119 5.51 -7.90 -2.91
CA ARG A 119 4.10 -7.92 -2.55
C ARG A 119 3.22 -7.37 -3.67
N ASP A 120 3.63 -6.27 -4.28
CA ASP A 120 2.93 -5.64 -5.39
C ASP A 120 2.82 -6.56 -6.62
N VAL A 121 3.91 -7.20 -7.02
CA VAL A 121 3.96 -8.18 -8.13
C VAL A 121 3.02 -9.36 -7.85
N ASN A 122 3.00 -9.89 -6.62
CA ASN A 122 2.10 -10.99 -6.25
C ASN A 122 0.62 -10.58 -6.24
N ILE A 123 0.29 -9.34 -5.87
CA ILE A 123 -1.07 -8.81 -5.97
C ILE A 123 -1.45 -8.63 -7.45
N ALA A 124 -0.55 -8.11 -8.29
CA ALA A 124 -0.79 -7.96 -9.72
C ALA A 124 -1.05 -9.32 -10.39
N PHE A 125 -0.28 -10.35 -10.04
CA PHE A 125 -0.51 -11.70 -10.52
C PHE A 125 -1.89 -12.23 -10.12
N ALA A 126 -2.31 -12.03 -8.86
CA ALA A 126 -3.63 -12.43 -8.39
C ALA A 126 -4.76 -11.68 -9.11
N ASN A 127 -4.59 -10.37 -9.36
CA ASN A 127 -5.55 -9.54 -10.08
C ASN A 127 -5.67 -9.96 -11.55
N GLU A 128 -4.55 -10.26 -12.20
CA GLU A 128 -4.52 -10.75 -13.57
C GLU A 128 -5.18 -12.13 -13.68
N LEU A 129 -4.84 -13.05 -12.76
CA LEU A 129 -5.47 -14.38 -12.68
C LEU A 129 -6.98 -14.28 -12.46
N SER A 130 -7.45 -13.32 -11.64
CA SER A 130 -8.88 -13.06 -11.48
C SER A 130 -9.53 -12.62 -12.77
N SER A 131 -8.89 -11.78 -13.57
CA SER A 131 -9.40 -11.35 -14.87
C SER A 131 -9.47 -12.50 -15.87
N ILE A 132 -8.44 -13.35 -15.90
CA ILE A 132 -8.39 -14.55 -16.73
C ILE A 132 -9.48 -15.55 -16.31
N SER A 133 -9.61 -15.83 -15.01
CA SER A 133 -10.64 -16.75 -14.49
C SER A 133 -12.06 -16.33 -14.91
N ASN A 134 -12.35 -15.03 -14.84
CA ASN A 134 -13.64 -14.48 -15.26
C ASN A 134 -13.92 -14.75 -16.76
N SER A 135 -12.92 -14.68 -17.64
CA SER A 135 -13.11 -14.96 -19.07
C SER A 135 -13.43 -16.43 -19.36
N PHE A 136 -13.10 -17.33 -18.45
CA PHE A 136 -13.44 -18.74 -18.49
C PHE A 136 -14.70 -19.10 -17.68
N GLY A 137 -15.34 -18.13 -17.03
CA GLY A 137 -16.53 -18.36 -16.21
C GLY A 137 -16.25 -19.14 -14.92
N VAL A 138 -15.00 -19.09 -14.39
CA VAL A 138 -14.60 -19.77 -13.14
C VAL A 138 -14.31 -18.77 -12.03
N ASP A 139 -14.54 -19.18 -10.79
CA ASP A 139 -14.21 -18.35 -9.63
C ASP A 139 -12.69 -18.33 -9.41
N ALA A 140 -12.09 -17.14 -9.51
CA ALA A 140 -10.67 -16.94 -9.28
C ALA A 140 -10.21 -17.33 -7.88
N ARG A 141 -11.06 -17.19 -6.87
CA ARG A 141 -10.74 -17.56 -5.48
C ARG A 141 -10.63 -19.07 -5.33
N GLU A 142 -11.50 -19.82 -6.02
CA GLU A 142 -11.39 -21.28 -6.08
C GLU A 142 -10.10 -21.71 -6.77
N VAL A 143 -9.78 -21.09 -7.92
CA VAL A 143 -8.53 -21.37 -8.64
C VAL A 143 -7.31 -21.10 -7.77
N ILE A 144 -7.28 -19.95 -7.09
CA ILE A 144 -6.17 -19.57 -6.20
C ILE A 144 -6.07 -20.53 -5.01
N LYS A 145 -7.20 -20.91 -4.40
CA LYS A 145 -7.23 -21.87 -3.30
C LYS A 145 -6.64 -23.21 -3.74
N LEU A 146 -7.06 -23.74 -4.88
CA LEU A 146 -6.55 -24.99 -5.44
C LEU A 146 -5.05 -24.91 -5.78
N ALA A 147 -4.60 -23.81 -6.37
CA ALA A 147 -3.20 -23.60 -6.69
C ALA A 147 -2.33 -23.53 -5.42
N ASN A 148 -2.84 -22.92 -4.35
CA ASN A 148 -2.13 -22.80 -3.06
C ASN A 148 -2.04 -24.10 -2.28
N GLU A 149 -2.77 -25.18 -2.66
CA GLU A 149 -2.53 -26.52 -2.12
C GLU A 149 -1.14 -27.06 -2.51
N HIS A 150 -0.52 -26.49 -3.54
CA HIS A 150 0.83 -26.86 -3.92
C HIS A 150 1.85 -26.25 -2.93
N PRO A 151 2.74 -27.03 -2.30
CA PRO A 151 3.57 -26.59 -1.16
C PRO A 151 4.58 -25.47 -1.46
N ARG A 152 4.79 -25.12 -2.73
CA ARG A 152 5.68 -24.02 -3.16
C ARG A 152 4.92 -22.83 -3.76
N VAL A 153 3.61 -22.79 -3.63
CA VAL A 153 2.76 -21.73 -4.20
C VAL A 153 2.03 -21.01 -3.07
N ASN A 154 2.06 -19.68 -3.10
CA ASN A 154 1.34 -18.83 -2.16
C ASN A 154 0.86 -17.57 -2.89
N ILE A 155 -0.16 -17.73 -3.72
CA ILE A 155 -0.79 -16.63 -4.46
C ILE A 155 -1.61 -15.81 -3.49
N LEU A 156 -1.47 -14.49 -3.54
CA LEU A 156 -2.24 -13.55 -2.75
C LEU A 156 -3.68 -13.45 -3.25
N ARG A 157 -4.52 -12.73 -2.50
CA ARG A 157 -5.93 -12.51 -2.90
C ARG A 157 -6.01 -11.38 -3.91
N PRO A 158 -6.82 -11.53 -4.96
CA PRO A 158 -7.15 -10.42 -5.85
C PRO A 158 -8.03 -9.40 -5.12
N GLY A 159 -7.99 -8.16 -5.59
CA GLY A 159 -8.77 -7.06 -5.01
C GLY A 159 -9.07 -5.98 -6.05
N ILE A 160 -9.48 -4.82 -5.57
CA ILE A 160 -9.87 -3.68 -6.40
C ILE A 160 -8.70 -2.80 -6.86
N GLY A 161 -7.48 -3.13 -6.48
CA GLY A 161 -6.26 -2.37 -6.73
C GLY A 161 -5.39 -2.28 -5.49
N VAL A 162 -4.29 -1.54 -5.59
CA VAL A 162 -3.33 -1.34 -4.50
C VAL A 162 -3.27 0.15 -4.16
N GLY A 163 -3.69 0.48 -2.95
CA GLY A 163 -3.65 1.84 -2.41
C GLY A 163 -2.60 2.02 -1.30
N GLY A 164 -2.64 3.20 -0.70
CA GLY A 164 -1.72 3.59 0.37
C GLY A 164 -0.37 4.09 -0.14
N HIS A 165 0.49 4.51 0.81
CA HIS A 165 1.71 5.27 0.49
C HIS A 165 2.96 4.41 0.26
N CYS A 166 2.90 3.10 0.51
CA CYS A 166 4.09 2.24 0.45
C CYS A 166 4.07 1.32 -0.77
N ILE A 167 3.13 0.37 -0.82
CA ILE A 167 3.13 -0.66 -1.87
C ILE A 167 2.84 -0.04 -3.25
N ALA A 168 2.02 1.00 -3.32
CA ALA A 168 1.73 1.71 -4.57
C ALA A 168 2.90 2.59 -5.07
N VAL A 169 3.84 2.97 -4.21
CA VAL A 169 4.88 3.97 -4.50
C VAL A 169 6.29 3.36 -4.58
N ASP A 170 6.67 2.52 -3.61
CA ASP A 170 8.03 1.99 -3.47
C ASP A 170 8.54 1.24 -4.73
N PRO A 171 7.71 0.46 -5.45
CA PRO A 171 8.15 -0.18 -6.69
C PRO A 171 8.63 0.82 -7.76
N TRP A 172 8.04 2.01 -7.82
CA TRP A 172 8.48 3.06 -8.75
C TRP A 172 9.88 3.58 -8.44
N PHE A 173 10.36 3.48 -7.20
CA PHE A 173 11.74 3.81 -6.86
C PHE A 173 12.73 2.84 -7.51
N ILE A 174 12.39 1.54 -7.60
CA ILE A 174 13.21 0.56 -8.32
C ILE A 174 13.15 0.84 -9.81
N VAL A 175 11.95 1.04 -10.38
CA VAL A 175 11.77 1.33 -11.81
C VAL A 175 12.55 2.59 -12.22
N SER A 176 12.48 3.64 -11.40
CA SER A 176 13.19 4.89 -11.62
C SER A 176 14.72 4.75 -11.55
N ALA A 177 15.21 3.84 -10.69
CA ALA A 177 16.65 3.62 -10.51
C ALA A 177 17.25 2.77 -11.64
N ASP A 178 16.49 1.79 -12.15
CA ASP A 178 16.94 0.90 -13.23
C ASP A 178 15.76 0.47 -14.12
N PRO A 179 15.32 1.36 -15.03
CA PRO A 179 14.14 1.09 -15.88
C PRO A 179 14.36 -0.03 -16.90
N GLU A 180 15.62 -0.36 -17.24
CA GLU A 180 15.90 -1.42 -18.19
C GLU A 180 15.68 -2.81 -17.58
N ASN A 181 16.00 -3.00 -16.32
CA ASN A 181 15.91 -4.29 -15.63
C ASN A 181 14.62 -4.46 -14.80
N ALA A 182 13.88 -3.38 -14.51
CA ALA A 182 12.70 -3.41 -13.66
C ALA A 182 11.37 -3.70 -14.41
N LYS A 183 11.41 -4.35 -15.58
CA LYS A 183 10.23 -4.55 -16.45
C LYS A 183 9.05 -5.27 -15.78
N LEU A 184 9.30 -6.32 -15.01
CA LEU A 184 8.27 -7.05 -14.31
C LEU A 184 7.60 -6.17 -13.24
N ILE A 185 8.40 -5.41 -12.49
CA ILE A 185 7.92 -4.53 -11.42
C ILE A 185 7.07 -3.40 -12.02
N GLU A 186 7.53 -2.79 -13.12
CA GLU A 186 6.78 -1.76 -13.85
C GLU A 186 5.43 -2.29 -14.35
N MET A 187 5.43 -3.45 -15.01
CA MET A 187 4.20 -4.06 -15.52
C MET A 187 3.22 -4.44 -14.42
N ALA A 188 3.72 -4.94 -13.29
CA ALA A 188 2.89 -5.26 -12.14
C ALA A 188 2.19 -4.00 -11.58
N ARG A 189 2.91 -2.87 -11.49
CA ARG A 189 2.31 -1.59 -11.13
C ARG A 189 1.21 -1.17 -12.10
N MET A 190 1.46 -1.26 -13.39
CA MET A 190 0.46 -0.94 -14.42
C MET A 190 -0.80 -1.83 -14.29
N VAL A 191 -0.64 -3.12 -14.00
CA VAL A 191 -1.76 -4.04 -13.77
C VAL A 191 -2.57 -3.60 -12.55
N ASN A 192 -1.90 -3.28 -11.43
CA ASN A 192 -2.56 -2.87 -10.19
C ASN A 192 -3.20 -1.48 -10.31
N ASP A 193 -2.57 -0.53 -11.01
CA ASP A 193 -3.11 0.82 -11.24
C ASP A 193 -4.32 0.80 -12.17
N TYR A 194 -4.38 -0.13 -13.11
CA TYR A 194 -5.53 -0.31 -13.99
C TYR A 194 -6.69 -1.09 -13.34
N GLN A 195 -6.47 -1.77 -12.23
CA GLN A 195 -7.48 -2.62 -11.60
C GLN A 195 -8.76 -1.88 -11.20
N PRO A 196 -8.74 -0.66 -10.60
CA PRO A 196 -9.96 0.09 -10.33
C PRO A 196 -10.84 0.29 -11.58
N THR A 197 -10.24 0.61 -12.72
CA THR A 197 -10.95 0.78 -13.99
C THR A 197 -11.65 -0.53 -14.44
N ARG A 198 -11.00 -1.68 -14.24
CA ARG A 198 -11.63 -2.99 -14.53
C ARG A 198 -12.82 -3.26 -13.61
N ILE A 199 -12.70 -2.90 -12.34
CA ILE A 199 -13.79 -3.05 -11.35
C ILE A 199 -14.97 -2.15 -11.73
N VAL A 200 -14.72 -0.87 -12.04
CA VAL A 200 -15.76 0.07 -12.49
C VAL A 200 -16.51 -0.51 -13.70
N ARG A 201 -15.80 -0.95 -14.73
CA ARG A 201 -16.43 -1.53 -15.95
C ARG A 201 -17.35 -2.70 -15.59
N ARG A 202 -16.90 -3.64 -14.76
CA ARG A 202 -17.72 -4.79 -14.33
C ARG A 202 -18.94 -4.38 -13.51
N ALA A 203 -18.77 -3.40 -12.62
CA ALA A 203 -19.89 -2.88 -11.84
C ALA A 203 -20.90 -2.15 -12.74
N VAL A 204 -20.45 -1.34 -13.69
CA VAL A 204 -21.29 -0.65 -14.68
C VAL A 204 -22.09 -1.64 -15.52
N GLU A 205 -21.43 -2.68 -16.07
CA GLU A 205 -22.11 -3.73 -16.83
C GLU A 205 -23.24 -4.35 -16.01
N HIS A 206 -22.98 -4.73 -14.77
CA HIS A 206 -23.97 -5.34 -13.90
C HIS A 206 -25.09 -4.37 -13.47
N LEU A 207 -24.77 -3.13 -13.09
CA LEU A 207 -25.77 -2.13 -12.73
C LEU A 207 -26.70 -1.78 -13.91
N ASN A 208 -26.19 -1.79 -15.13
CA ASN A 208 -26.99 -1.63 -16.35
C ASN A 208 -27.92 -2.81 -16.63
N GLU A 209 -27.63 -4.02 -16.13
CA GLU A 209 -28.52 -5.17 -16.25
C GLU A 209 -29.66 -5.14 -15.24
N ILE A 210 -29.37 -4.77 -13.99
CA ILE A 210 -30.35 -4.86 -12.89
C ILE A 210 -31.14 -3.58 -12.65
N HIS A 211 -30.67 -2.43 -13.16
CA HIS A 211 -31.32 -1.10 -13.03
C HIS A 211 -31.75 -0.76 -11.59
N PRO A 212 -30.86 -0.78 -10.60
CA PRO A 212 -31.26 -0.53 -9.21
C PRO A 212 -31.55 0.96 -8.99
N ARG A 213 -32.47 1.27 -8.08
CA ARG A 213 -32.71 2.68 -7.66
C ARG A 213 -31.71 3.15 -6.62
N LYS A 214 -31.17 2.21 -5.84
CA LYS A 214 -30.22 2.47 -4.75
C LYS A 214 -29.13 1.41 -4.74
N VAL A 215 -27.88 1.84 -4.50
CA VAL A 215 -26.70 0.99 -4.38
C VAL A 215 -25.98 1.32 -3.07
N TYR A 216 -25.66 0.29 -2.31
CA TYR A 216 -24.79 0.40 -1.14
C TYR A 216 -23.35 0.06 -1.53
N LEU A 217 -22.42 0.99 -1.33
CA LEU A 217 -20.98 0.79 -1.55
C LEU A 217 -20.30 0.57 -0.19
N PHE A 218 -19.82 -0.65 0.06
CA PHE A 218 -19.24 -1.08 1.32
C PHE A 218 -17.71 -1.01 1.29
N GLY A 219 -17.16 -0.09 2.10
CA GLY A 219 -15.73 0.14 2.27
C GLY A 219 -15.16 1.22 1.37
N LEU A 220 -14.47 2.17 1.98
CA LEU A 220 -13.81 3.31 1.32
C LEU A 220 -12.31 3.36 1.62
N SER A 221 -11.86 2.72 2.70
CA SER A 221 -10.45 2.71 3.09
C SER A 221 -9.58 1.90 2.14
N PHE A 222 -8.26 2.18 2.13
CA PHE A 222 -7.35 1.49 1.21
C PHE A 222 -7.05 0.03 1.61
N LYS A 223 -7.38 -0.37 2.83
CA LYS A 223 -7.27 -1.76 3.31
C LYS A 223 -8.27 -2.05 4.43
N PRO A 224 -8.58 -3.34 4.72
CA PRO A 224 -9.51 -3.73 5.79
C PRO A 224 -9.12 -3.21 7.17
N ASN A 225 -10.14 -2.88 7.97
CA ASN A 225 -10.07 -2.58 9.41
C ASN A 225 -9.20 -1.34 9.75
N VAL A 226 -9.13 -0.37 8.84
CA VAL A 226 -8.51 0.94 9.07
C VAL A 226 -9.38 2.05 8.49
N GLY A 227 -9.24 3.28 9.02
CA GLY A 227 -9.98 4.46 8.54
C GLY A 227 -9.19 5.35 7.57
N ASP A 228 -8.13 4.84 6.95
CA ASP A 228 -7.29 5.62 6.03
C ASP A 228 -7.78 5.48 4.59
N VAL A 229 -8.25 6.58 4.03
CA VAL A 229 -8.81 6.67 2.66
C VAL A 229 -7.82 7.23 1.63
N ARG A 230 -6.62 7.60 2.05
CA ARG A 230 -5.63 8.21 1.15
C ARG A 230 -5.19 7.23 0.08
N GLU A 231 -5.21 7.69 -1.18
CA GLU A 231 -4.88 6.85 -2.34
C GLU A 231 -5.69 5.53 -2.36
N SER A 232 -6.95 5.58 -1.88
CA SER A 232 -7.79 4.38 -1.84
C SER A 232 -8.39 4.06 -3.21
N PRO A 233 -8.14 2.87 -3.76
CA PRO A 233 -8.82 2.41 -4.97
C PRO A 233 -10.34 2.35 -4.80
N ALA A 234 -10.84 2.11 -3.57
CA ALA A 234 -12.27 2.09 -3.28
C ALA A 234 -12.92 3.46 -3.47
N VAL A 235 -12.25 4.54 -3.06
CA VAL A 235 -12.71 5.91 -3.31
C VAL A 235 -12.77 6.19 -4.81
N SER A 236 -11.74 5.82 -5.57
CA SER A 236 -11.71 6.01 -7.02
C SER A 236 -12.84 5.24 -7.73
N VAL A 237 -13.10 3.99 -7.33
CA VAL A 237 -14.21 3.18 -7.86
C VAL A 237 -15.56 3.81 -7.50
N ALA A 238 -15.75 4.21 -6.23
CA ALA A 238 -16.98 4.84 -5.77
C ALA A 238 -17.28 6.14 -6.52
N ALA A 239 -16.27 7.00 -6.68
CA ALA A 239 -16.41 8.27 -7.40
C ALA A 239 -16.79 8.06 -8.88
N ALA A 240 -16.18 7.07 -9.53
CA ALA A 240 -16.50 6.73 -10.91
C ALA A 240 -17.95 6.22 -11.06
N LEU A 241 -18.41 5.34 -10.16
CA LEU A 241 -19.78 4.80 -10.19
C LEU A 241 -20.83 5.89 -9.90
N VAL A 242 -20.59 6.73 -8.90
CA VAL A 242 -21.47 7.85 -8.55
C VAL A 242 -21.61 8.84 -9.71
N SER A 243 -20.52 9.11 -10.42
CA SER A 243 -20.51 9.99 -11.60
C SER A 243 -21.21 9.36 -12.83
N GLU A 244 -21.05 8.04 -13.02
CA GLU A 244 -21.62 7.31 -14.18
C GLU A 244 -23.15 7.20 -14.10
N PHE A 245 -23.71 7.12 -12.88
CA PHE A 245 -25.14 6.91 -12.66
C PHE A 245 -25.77 8.02 -11.81
N PRO A 246 -26.01 9.22 -12.38
CA PRO A 246 -26.59 10.34 -11.61
C PRO A 246 -28.03 10.09 -11.13
N GLU A 247 -28.74 9.12 -11.73
CA GLU A 247 -30.10 8.72 -11.36
C GLU A 247 -30.19 7.69 -10.23
N ILE A 248 -29.05 7.04 -9.88
CA ILE A 248 -28.99 6.05 -8.81
C ILE A 248 -28.61 6.75 -7.49
N GLU A 249 -29.30 6.43 -6.42
CA GLU A 249 -28.92 6.82 -5.05
C GLU A 249 -27.79 5.92 -4.55
N PHE A 250 -26.61 6.48 -4.25
CA PHE A 250 -25.50 5.76 -3.64
C PHE A 250 -25.39 6.02 -2.16
N VAL A 251 -25.26 4.96 -1.38
CA VAL A 251 -25.00 5.02 0.06
C VAL A 251 -23.62 4.42 0.34
N LEU A 252 -22.67 5.27 0.70
CA LEU A 252 -21.32 4.86 1.09
C LEU A 252 -21.34 4.38 2.54
N VAL A 253 -20.80 3.20 2.79
CA VAL A 253 -20.81 2.58 4.13
C VAL A 253 -19.40 2.23 4.54
N ASP A 254 -18.85 2.89 5.57
CA ASP A 254 -17.56 2.51 6.15
C ASP A 254 -17.51 2.85 7.65
N PRO A 255 -17.46 1.84 8.55
CA PRO A 255 -17.48 2.05 9.99
C PRO A 255 -16.18 2.64 10.56
N HIS A 256 -15.10 2.64 9.78
CA HIS A 256 -13.79 3.14 10.19
C HIS A 256 -13.53 4.58 9.70
N VAL A 257 -14.36 5.09 8.79
CA VAL A 257 -14.26 6.45 8.25
C VAL A 257 -15.25 7.34 9.00
N SER A 258 -14.83 8.54 9.38
CA SER A 258 -15.64 9.45 10.22
C SER A 258 -16.55 10.40 9.43
N GLN A 259 -16.23 10.63 8.15
CA GLN A 259 -16.97 11.56 7.29
C GLN A 259 -16.82 11.19 5.82
N ILE A 260 -17.73 11.73 4.99
CA ILE A 260 -17.63 11.55 3.53
C ILE A 260 -16.31 12.11 3.01
N VAL A 261 -15.69 11.41 2.07
CA VAL A 261 -14.44 11.85 1.42
C VAL A 261 -14.71 13.04 0.50
N GLU A 262 -13.74 13.95 0.37
CA GLU A 262 -13.88 15.21 -0.35
C GLU A 262 -14.33 15.00 -1.81
N GLU A 263 -13.77 14.00 -2.48
CA GLU A 263 -14.05 13.63 -3.86
C GLU A 263 -15.53 13.29 -4.14
N LEU A 264 -16.27 12.87 -3.10
CA LEU A 264 -17.67 12.46 -3.19
C LEU A 264 -18.62 13.44 -2.50
N SER A 265 -18.10 14.42 -1.77
CA SER A 265 -18.90 15.34 -0.96
C SER A 265 -19.82 16.27 -1.77
N ALA A 266 -19.47 16.55 -3.02
CA ALA A 266 -20.23 17.42 -3.92
C ALA A 266 -21.33 16.69 -4.72
N ALA A 267 -21.37 15.36 -4.69
CA ALA A 267 -22.32 14.57 -5.47
C ALA A 267 -23.70 14.54 -4.79
N SER A 268 -24.74 15.02 -5.49
CA SER A 268 -26.10 15.11 -4.95
C SER A 268 -26.80 13.75 -4.81
N ASN A 269 -26.35 12.74 -5.54
CA ASN A 269 -26.87 11.37 -5.53
C ASN A 269 -26.09 10.44 -4.59
N CYS A 270 -25.25 11.01 -3.71
CA CYS A 270 -24.37 10.23 -2.84
C CYS A 270 -24.55 10.67 -1.38
N SER A 271 -24.65 9.70 -0.48
CA SER A 271 -24.68 9.90 0.97
C SER A 271 -23.67 8.96 1.67
N PHE A 272 -23.29 9.30 2.90
CA PHE A 272 -22.35 8.51 3.69
C PHE A 272 -22.92 8.13 5.05
N THR A 273 -22.60 6.93 5.52
CA THR A 273 -22.88 6.47 6.88
C THR A 273 -21.72 5.61 7.42
N SER A 274 -21.35 5.86 8.68
CA SER A 274 -20.45 4.98 9.43
C SER A 274 -21.19 3.82 10.12
N THR A 275 -22.53 3.88 10.16
CA THR A 275 -23.36 2.80 10.71
C THR A 275 -23.72 1.83 9.60
N ILE A 276 -23.45 0.55 9.81
CA ILE A 276 -23.79 -0.49 8.84
C ILE A 276 -25.32 -0.67 8.81
N PRO A 277 -25.98 -0.39 7.65
CA PRO A 277 -27.42 -0.56 7.53
C PRO A 277 -27.78 -2.05 7.45
N ARG A 278 -29.04 -2.37 7.80
CA ARG A 278 -29.59 -3.69 7.51
C ARG A 278 -29.77 -3.82 5.99
N ILE A 279 -29.24 -4.91 5.44
CA ILE A 279 -29.30 -5.21 4.02
C ILE A 279 -30.24 -6.40 3.79
N SER A 280 -31.09 -6.29 2.76
CA SER A 280 -31.98 -7.35 2.29
C SER A 280 -31.48 -7.91 0.95
N ASP A 281 -32.03 -9.05 0.54
CA ASP A 281 -31.74 -9.69 -0.75
C ASP A 281 -32.19 -8.89 -1.98
N GLN A 282 -33.02 -7.86 -1.77
CA GLN A 282 -33.47 -6.94 -2.82
C GLN A 282 -32.54 -5.72 -2.99
N ASP A 283 -31.69 -5.47 -2.02
CA ASP A 283 -30.75 -4.34 -2.08
C ASP A 283 -29.58 -4.67 -3.02
N CYS A 284 -29.15 -3.66 -3.77
CA CYS A 284 -27.94 -3.75 -4.55
C CYS A 284 -26.74 -3.35 -3.70
N VAL A 285 -25.75 -4.25 -3.61
CA VAL A 285 -24.57 -4.08 -2.77
C VAL A 285 -23.30 -4.33 -3.54
N VAL A 286 -22.36 -3.39 -3.44
CA VAL A 286 -21.00 -3.52 -3.98
C VAL A 286 -20.02 -3.48 -2.82
N CYS A 287 -19.32 -4.57 -2.56
CA CYS A 287 -18.30 -4.64 -1.53
C CYS A 287 -16.92 -4.36 -2.14
N LEU A 288 -16.32 -3.23 -1.74
CA LEU A 288 -15.02 -2.75 -2.22
C LEU A 288 -13.89 -3.03 -1.22
N VAL A 289 -14.18 -3.06 0.10
CA VAL A 289 -13.19 -3.37 1.14
C VAL A 289 -13.76 -4.39 2.10
N ALA A 290 -13.00 -5.45 2.41
CA ALA A 290 -13.45 -6.55 3.27
C ALA A 290 -13.22 -6.25 4.76
N HIS A 291 -13.91 -5.26 5.33
CA HIS A 291 -13.89 -5.05 6.78
C HIS A 291 -14.56 -6.21 7.52
N ASP A 292 -13.98 -6.65 8.61
CA ASP A 292 -14.56 -7.74 9.42
C ASP A 292 -15.98 -7.42 9.91
N ALA A 293 -16.25 -6.14 10.19
CA ALA A 293 -17.57 -5.65 10.60
C ALA A 293 -18.68 -5.90 9.55
N PHE A 294 -18.34 -6.01 8.27
CA PHE A 294 -19.32 -6.25 7.21
C PHE A 294 -19.76 -7.70 7.10
N ARG A 295 -18.94 -8.64 7.54
CA ARG A 295 -19.12 -10.08 7.30
C ARG A 295 -20.45 -10.60 7.84
N HIS A 296 -20.86 -10.15 9.02
CA HIS A 296 -22.11 -10.57 9.64
C HIS A 296 -23.33 -10.04 8.87
N GLU A 297 -23.31 -8.76 8.50
CA GLU A 297 -24.46 -8.11 7.84
C GLU A 297 -24.64 -8.55 6.39
N LEU A 298 -23.54 -8.79 5.68
CA LEU A 298 -23.58 -9.19 4.27
C LEU A 298 -23.81 -10.70 4.05
N ILE A 299 -23.83 -11.51 5.11
CA ILE A 299 -24.02 -12.96 4.98
C ILE A 299 -25.39 -13.31 4.36
N SER A 300 -26.42 -12.53 4.68
CA SER A 300 -27.78 -12.72 4.18
C SER A 300 -27.90 -12.52 2.66
N VAL A 301 -27.04 -11.67 2.09
CA VAL A 301 -27.05 -11.32 0.66
C VAL A 301 -25.96 -12.01 -0.15
N LYS A 302 -25.15 -12.85 0.46
CA LYS A 302 -23.99 -13.52 -0.17
C LYS A 302 -24.35 -14.21 -1.51
N SER A 303 -25.55 -14.78 -1.62
CA SER A 303 -26.01 -15.50 -2.80
C SER A 303 -26.98 -14.69 -3.67
N SER A 304 -27.22 -13.40 -3.33
CA SER A 304 -28.07 -12.52 -4.09
C SER A 304 -27.41 -12.17 -5.45
N PRO A 305 -28.15 -12.17 -6.56
CA PRO A 305 -27.64 -11.66 -7.83
C PRO A 305 -27.32 -10.16 -7.77
N ASN A 306 -27.84 -9.44 -6.78
CA ASN A 306 -27.60 -8.01 -6.57
C ASN A 306 -26.35 -7.73 -5.71
N PHE A 307 -25.56 -8.78 -5.35
CA PHE A 307 -24.37 -8.63 -4.54
C PHE A 307 -23.08 -8.81 -5.36
N MET A 308 -22.30 -7.75 -5.46
CA MET A 308 -20.98 -7.74 -6.10
C MET A 308 -19.87 -7.71 -5.04
N ASP A 309 -19.17 -8.82 -4.85
CA ASP A 309 -18.05 -8.95 -3.92
C ASP A 309 -16.71 -8.81 -4.63
N PHE A 310 -16.23 -7.58 -4.81
CA PHE A 310 -14.90 -7.31 -5.35
C PHE A 310 -13.79 -7.43 -4.30
N ALA A 311 -14.14 -7.31 -3.03
CA ALA A 311 -13.19 -7.34 -1.90
C ALA A 311 -12.84 -8.75 -1.43
N GLY A 312 -13.68 -9.75 -1.71
CA GLY A 312 -13.49 -11.09 -1.21
C GLY A 312 -13.89 -11.24 0.27
N ILE A 313 -14.98 -10.60 0.70
CA ILE A 313 -15.42 -10.63 2.11
C ILE A 313 -15.71 -12.05 2.61
N PHE A 314 -16.11 -12.98 1.71
CA PHE A 314 -16.44 -14.37 2.03
C PHE A 314 -15.42 -15.39 1.50
N GLY A 315 -14.29 -14.93 0.96
CA GLY A 315 -13.25 -15.78 0.38
C GLY A 315 -12.10 -16.11 1.31
#